data_209ff7d38a9cb6db9e4254139cc63ddc
#
_entry.id   209ff7d38a9cb6db9e4254139cc63ddc
#
_cell.length_a   1.000
_cell.length_b   1.000
_cell.length_c   1.000
_cell.angle_alpha   90.00
_cell.angle_beta   90.00
_cell.angle_gamma   90.00
#
_symmetry.space_group_name_H-M   'P 1'
#
loop_
_entity.id
_entity.type
_entity.pdbx_description
1 polymer ?
#
loop_
_entity_poly.entity_id
_entity_poly.type
_entity_poly.pdbx_seq_one_letter_code
_entity_poly.pdbx_strand_id
1 'polypeptide(L)'
;MNLDFKQNIISYDTLESTNDHAKYLIKNNQIKMNAIIVCNEQTRGRGQRKRVWESEKGKNLLASFIFDKPLIDDNFLINIISSLSLVDMLSQLCINDISIKWPNDILINNRKIAGILIENIFFGNKIKSTIVGFGINVNQIYFPEYIPKATSILLEKKNITTQHLLDLFIPLFEKRYFQAIAGDDLLSQYYNLLYAKDQRIKMKINEEILDVIIVGVSKEGKLILDINGNLREYLNSEIKYLCF
;
A
#
# COMPACT_ATOMS: atom_id res chain seq x y z
N MET A 1 -6.53 -11.34 20.82
CA MET A 1 -7.21 -11.44 19.51
C MET A 1 -6.16 -11.79 18.49
N ASN A 2 -6.41 -12.69 17.55
CA ASN A 2 -5.50 -13.08 16.48
C ASN A 2 -6.25 -12.88 15.16
N LEU A 3 -5.60 -12.36 14.13
CA LEU A 3 -6.21 -12.22 12.79
C LEU A 3 -6.13 -13.53 12.00
N ASP A 4 -5.31 -14.49 12.45
CA ASP A 4 -5.14 -15.84 11.88
C ASP A 4 -4.74 -15.87 10.39
N PHE A 5 -4.20 -14.80 9.87
CA PHE A 5 -3.79 -14.69 8.46
C PHE A 5 -2.83 -15.80 8.04
N LYS A 6 -1.85 -16.13 8.90
CA LYS A 6 -0.84 -17.17 8.59
C LYS A 6 -1.44 -18.56 8.38
N GLN A 7 -2.60 -18.84 8.98
CA GLN A 7 -3.28 -20.13 8.87
C GLN A 7 -4.17 -20.23 7.63
N ASN A 8 -4.50 -19.09 7.00
CA ASN A 8 -5.48 -18.98 5.92
C ASN A 8 -4.87 -18.34 4.66
N ILE A 9 -3.74 -18.91 4.18
CA ILE A 9 -3.10 -18.48 2.93
C ILE A 9 -3.56 -19.37 1.78
N ILE A 10 -4.09 -18.76 0.72
CA ILE A 10 -4.57 -19.43 -0.49
C ILE A 10 -3.68 -18.98 -1.65
N SER A 11 -2.96 -19.94 -2.24
CA SER A 11 -1.97 -19.67 -3.29
C SER A 11 -2.48 -20.09 -4.67
N TYR A 12 -2.21 -19.26 -5.67
CA TYR A 12 -2.51 -19.49 -7.08
C TYR A 12 -1.26 -19.28 -7.94
N ASP A 13 -1.17 -19.98 -9.07
CA ASP A 13 -0.08 -19.70 -10.02
C ASP A 13 -0.35 -18.38 -10.79
N THR A 14 -1.54 -18.26 -11.37
CA THR A 14 -1.93 -17.10 -12.17
C THR A 14 -3.34 -16.65 -11.84
N LEU A 15 -3.54 -15.35 -11.66
CA LEU A 15 -4.83 -14.68 -11.49
C LEU A 15 -4.91 -13.44 -12.40
N GLU A 16 -6.09 -12.96 -12.70
CA GLU A 16 -6.23 -11.63 -13.31
C GLU A 16 -5.77 -10.55 -12.30
N SER A 17 -6.26 -10.61 -11.07
CA SER A 17 -5.91 -9.75 -9.95
C SER A 17 -6.26 -10.44 -8.63
N THR A 18 -5.35 -10.40 -7.65
CA THR A 18 -5.61 -10.97 -6.31
C THR A 18 -6.78 -10.27 -5.62
N ASN A 19 -6.91 -8.94 -5.77
CA ASN A 19 -8.05 -8.18 -5.23
C ASN A 19 -9.38 -8.58 -5.90
N ASP A 20 -9.41 -8.74 -7.22
CA ASP A 20 -10.64 -9.13 -7.92
C ASP A 20 -11.02 -10.56 -7.59
N HIS A 21 -10.06 -11.46 -7.45
CA HIS A 21 -10.31 -12.83 -7.02
C HIS A 21 -10.81 -12.87 -5.57
N ALA A 22 -10.25 -12.05 -4.67
CA ALA A 22 -10.76 -11.88 -3.31
C ALA A 22 -12.24 -11.45 -3.30
N LYS A 23 -12.59 -10.45 -4.12
CA LYS A 23 -13.99 -10.01 -4.27
C LYS A 23 -14.89 -11.15 -4.76
N TYR A 24 -14.43 -11.92 -5.74
CA TYR A 24 -15.17 -13.07 -6.27
C TYR A 24 -15.45 -14.09 -5.16
N LEU A 25 -14.45 -14.49 -4.39
CA LEU A 25 -14.59 -15.47 -3.32
C LEU A 25 -15.53 -14.99 -2.20
N ILE A 26 -15.45 -13.70 -1.81
CA ILE A 26 -16.33 -13.11 -0.80
C ILE A 26 -17.77 -13.05 -1.30
N LYS A 27 -18.01 -12.61 -2.54
CA LYS A 27 -19.36 -12.50 -3.13
C LYS A 27 -20.04 -13.85 -3.26
N ASN A 28 -19.28 -14.91 -3.53
CA ASN A 28 -19.78 -16.28 -3.65
C ASN A 28 -19.78 -17.05 -2.31
N ASN A 29 -19.56 -16.37 -1.18
CA ASN A 29 -19.49 -16.95 0.16
C ASN A 29 -18.47 -18.12 0.30
N GLN A 30 -17.41 -18.08 -0.50
CA GLN A 30 -16.33 -19.09 -0.45
C GLN A 30 -15.27 -18.78 0.61
N ILE A 31 -15.22 -17.52 1.08
CA ILE A 31 -14.41 -17.07 2.22
C ILE A 31 -15.33 -16.39 3.23
N LYS A 32 -15.23 -16.81 4.49
CA LYS A 32 -16.00 -16.28 5.64
C LYS A 32 -15.10 -16.04 6.87
N MET A 33 -13.82 -15.78 6.62
CA MET A 33 -12.80 -15.54 7.63
C MET A 33 -11.70 -14.65 7.07
N ASN A 34 -10.84 -14.13 7.93
CA ASN A 34 -9.64 -13.44 7.48
C ASN A 34 -8.73 -14.41 6.71
N ALA A 35 -8.24 -13.99 5.56
CA ALA A 35 -7.41 -14.83 4.68
C ALA A 35 -6.45 -13.98 3.85
N ILE A 36 -5.42 -14.61 3.30
CA ILE A 36 -4.52 -13.99 2.32
C ILE A 36 -4.60 -14.77 1.01
N ILE A 37 -4.82 -14.05 -0.08
CA ILE A 37 -4.67 -14.60 -1.43
C ILE A 37 -3.32 -14.15 -1.96
N VAL A 38 -2.53 -15.09 -2.46
CA VAL A 38 -1.27 -14.81 -3.15
C VAL A 38 -1.25 -15.45 -4.53
N CYS A 39 -0.52 -14.86 -5.48
CA CYS A 39 -0.27 -15.51 -6.76
C CYS A 39 1.14 -15.18 -7.29
N ASN A 40 1.64 -16.06 -8.19
CA ASN A 40 2.92 -15.85 -8.86
C ASN A 40 2.81 -14.83 -10.00
N GLU A 41 1.63 -14.67 -10.60
CA GLU A 41 1.39 -13.81 -11.74
C GLU A 41 0.03 -13.14 -11.68
N GLN A 42 -0.02 -11.85 -11.99
CA GLN A 42 -1.26 -11.14 -12.31
C GLN A 42 -1.27 -10.70 -13.77
N THR A 43 -2.25 -11.19 -14.54
CA THR A 43 -2.38 -10.84 -15.97
C THR A 43 -3.04 -9.47 -16.18
N ARG A 44 -3.77 -8.98 -15.15
CA ARG A 44 -4.44 -7.67 -15.13
C ARG A 44 -4.30 -7.02 -13.76
N GLY A 45 -3.06 -6.96 -13.26
CA GLY A 45 -2.77 -6.33 -11.97
C GLY A 45 -3.30 -4.89 -11.91
N ARG A 46 -3.91 -4.49 -10.80
CA ARG A 46 -4.56 -3.19 -10.63
C ARG A 46 -3.89 -2.34 -9.57
N GLY A 47 -3.78 -1.06 -9.87
CA GLY A 47 -3.48 0.00 -8.91
C GLY A 47 -4.66 0.95 -8.75
N GLN A 48 -4.47 2.04 -8.01
CA GLN A 48 -5.47 3.09 -7.86
C GLN A 48 -5.82 3.75 -9.21
N ARG A 49 -7.06 4.24 -9.36
CA ARG A 49 -7.52 5.03 -10.52
C ARG A 49 -7.31 4.33 -11.86
N LYS A 50 -7.59 3.04 -11.94
CA LYS A 50 -7.45 2.23 -13.16
C LYS A 50 -6.00 2.12 -13.67
N ARG A 51 -4.98 2.50 -12.87
CA ARG A 51 -3.58 2.23 -13.21
C ARG A 51 -3.32 0.73 -13.17
N VAL A 52 -2.41 0.27 -14.02
CA VAL A 52 -1.99 -1.13 -14.05
C VAL A 52 -0.85 -1.31 -13.03
N TRP A 53 -0.84 -2.45 -12.34
CA TRP A 53 0.32 -2.95 -11.62
C TRP A 53 0.98 -4.02 -12.48
N GLU A 54 2.13 -3.72 -13.01
CA GLU A 54 2.90 -4.66 -13.82
C GLU A 54 3.88 -5.45 -12.98
N SER A 55 4.01 -6.74 -13.26
CA SER A 55 4.85 -7.65 -12.51
C SER A 55 5.28 -8.81 -13.39
N GLU A 56 6.59 -9.12 -13.40
CA GLU A 56 7.09 -10.35 -13.99
C GLU A 56 6.68 -11.56 -13.14
N LYS A 57 6.30 -12.66 -13.80
CA LYS A 57 5.88 -13.89 -13.15
C LYS A 57 6.92 -14.42 -12.15
N GLY A 58 6.49 -14.68 -10.91
CA GLY A 58 7.30 -15.23 -9.82
C GLY A 58 8.37 -14.29 -9.25
N LYS A 59 8.44 -13.03 -9.70
CA LYS A 59 9.47 -12.08 -9.25
C LYS A 59 9.05 -11.22 -8.06
N ASN A 60 7.76 -11.01 -7.87
CA ASN A 60 7.24 -10.03 -6.92
C ASN A 60 6.23 -10.68 -5.96
N LEU A 61 6.04 -10.10 -4.80
CA LEU A 61 4.97 -10.50 -3.89
C LEU A 61 3.68 -9.78 -4.29
N LEU A 62 2.70 -10.57 -4.71
CA LEU A 62 1.37 -10.14 -5.12
C LEU A 62 0.36 -10.77 -4.16
N ALA A 63 -0.13 -10.00 -3.20
CA ALA A 63 -0.96 -10.49 -2.11
C ALA A 63 -2.18 -9.61 -1.86
N SER A 64 -3.30 -10.21 -1.48
CA SER A 64 -4.49 -9.52 -0.99
C SER A 64 -4.90 -10.06 0.36
N PHE A 65 -4.86 -9.22 1.39
CA PHE A 65 -5.31 -9.52 2.74
C PHE A 65 -6.80 -9.22 2.82
N ILE A 66 -7.58 -10.21 3.22
CA ILE A 66 -9.04 -10.13 3.34
C ILE A 66 -9.39 -10.06 4.82
N PHE A 67 -10.09 -9.02 5.21
CA PHE A 67 -10.74 -8.92 6.51
C PHE A 67 -12.22 -9.22 6.36
N ASP A 68 -12.70 -10.30 6.96
CA ASP A 68 -14.12 -10.55 7.11
C ASP A 68 -14.62 -9.84 8.37
N LYS A 69 -15.60 -8.94 8.22
CA LYS A 69 -16.10 -8.09 9.31
C LYS A 69 -14.97 -7.32 10.02
N PRO A 70 -14.30 -6.39 9.33
CA PRO A 70 -13.16 -5.67 9.89
C PRO A 70 -13.54 -4.92 11.17
N LEU A 71 -12.62 -4.88 12.16
CA LEU A 71 -12.77 -4.08 13.38
C LEU A 71 -12.47 -2.60 13.12
N ILE A 72 -11.74 -2.31 12.06
CA ILE A 72 -11.40 -0.96 11.61
C ILE A 72 -12.12 -0.73 10.29
N ASP A 73 -13.00 0.26 10.23
CA ASP A 73 -13.78 0.66 9.05
C ASP A 73 -13.24 1.96 8.40
N ASP A 74 -12.15 2.50 8.92
CA ASP A 74 -11.44 3.65 8.37
C ASP A 74 -10.37 3.22 7.37
N ASN A 75 -10.60 3.51 6.08
CA ASN A 75 -9.66 3.18 5.00
C ASN A 75 -8.32 3.90 5.13
N PHE A 76 -8.31 5.12 5.67
CA PHE A 76 -7.04 5.84 5.83
C PHE A 76 -6.21 5.23 6.96
N LEU A 77 -6.83 4.84 8.07
CA LEU A 77 -6.14 4.12 9.14
C LEU A 77 -5.60 2.77 8.66
N ILE A 78 -6.36 2.01 7.86
CA ILE A 78 -5.87 0.77 7.22
C ILE A 78 -4.67 1.06 6.29
N ASN A 79 -4.69 2.19 5.58
CA ASN A 79 -3.55 2.59 4.73
C ASN A 79 -2.31 2.96 5.56
N ILE A 80 -2.47 3.65 6.69
CA ILE A 80 -1.39 3.95 7.64
C ILE A 80 -0.77 2.65 8.16
N ILE A 81 -1.60 1.72 8.66
CA ILE A 81 -1.19 0.40 9.14
C ILE A 81 -0.37 -0.32 8.05
N SER A 82 -0.91 -0.39 6.84
CA SER A 82 -0.29 -1.06 5.70
C SER A 82 1.06 -0.45 5.33
N SER A 83 1.12 0.87 5.28
CA SER A 83 2.34 1.62 4.93
C SER A 83 3.42 1.43 5.99
N LEU A 84 3.09 1.58 7.27
CA LEU A 84 4.04 1.41 8.38
C LEU A 84 4.53 -0.04 8.48
N SER A 85 3.67 -1.02 8.23
CA SER A 85 4.06 -2.44 8.21
C SER A 85 5.07 -2.73 7.09
N LEU A 86 4.90 -2.13 5.90
CA LEU A 86 5.87 -2.23 4.81
C LEU A 86 7.20 -1.57 5.17
N VAL A 87 7.16 -0.40 5.82
CA VAL A 87 8.37 0.28 6.31
C VAL A 87 9.10 -0.59 7.34
N ASP A 88 8.38 -1.15 8.31
CA ASP A 88 8.96 -2.05 9.33
C ASP A 88 9.62 -3.26 8.67
N MET A 89 8.97 -3.89 7.69
CA MET A 89 9.49 -5.04 6.95
C MET A 89 10.78 -4.69 6.20
N LEU A 90 10.79 -3.58 5.47
CA LEU A 90 11.97 -3.12 4.74
C LEU A 90 13.11 -2.75 5.68
N SER A 91 12.81 -2.14 6.83
CA SER A 91 13.79 -1.80 7.87
C SER A 91 14.42 -3.05 8.49
N GLN A 92 13.64 -4.13 8.72
CA GLN A 92 14.18 -5.42 9.19
C GLN A 92 15.13 -6.06 8.17
N LEU A 93 14.95 -5.78 6.88
CA LEU A 93 15.91 -6.17 5.84
C LEU A 93 17.14 -5.24 5.77
N CYS A 94 17.29 -4.31 6.71
CA CYS A 94 18.35 -3.29 6.70
C CYS A 94 18.37 -2.45 5.41
N ILE A 95 17.18 -2.12 4.89
CA ILE A 95 16.99 -1.18 3.79
C ILE A 95 16.73 0.19 4.41
N ASN A 96 17.44 1.20 3.95
CA ASN A 96 17.36 2.59 4.45
C ASN A 96 16.65 3.49 3.41
N ASP A 97 16.55 4.79 3.74
CA ASP A 97 15.98 5.84 2.89
C ASP A 97 14.55 5.53 2.39
N ILE A 98 13.75 4.95 3.30
CA ILE A 98 12.37 4.57 3.05
C ILE A 98 11.47 5.80 3.28
N SER A 99 10.57 6.06 2.35
CA SER A 99 9.54 7.10 2.51
C SER A 99 8.19 6.63 1.98
N ILE A 100 7.13 7.26 2.48
CA ILE A 100 5.76 6.99 2.08
C ILE A 100 5.30 8.11 1.15
N LYS A 101 5.13 7.82 -0.12
CA LYS A 101 4.51 8.76 -1.05
C LYS A 101 3.01 8.61 -0.98
N TRP A 102 2.38 9.61 -0.39
CA TRP A 102 0.93 9.66 -0.27
C TRP A 102 0.25 9.52 -1.66
N PRO A 103 -0.86 8.78 -1.77
CA PRO A 103 -1.54 8.14 -0.66
C PRO A 103 -1.05 6.71 -0.33
N ASN A 104 -0.38 5.98 -1.23
CA ASN A 104 -0.33 4.52 -1.17
C ASN A 104 0.94 3.87 -1.73
N ASP A 105 1.99 4.64 -2.01
CA ASP A 105 3.24 4.13 -2.55
C ASP A 105 4.35 4.15 -1.51
N ILE A 106 5.15 3.09 -1.44
CA ILE A 106 6.38 3.05 -0.64
C ILE A 106 7.56 3.25 -1.57
N LEU A 107 8.46 4.13 -1.16
CA LEU A 107 9.66 4.47 -1.93
C LEU A 107 10.92 4.11 -1.16
N ILE A 108 11.98 3.78 -1.89
CA ILE A 108 13.36 3.70 -1.43
C ILE A 108 14.20 4.58 -2.35
N ASN A 109 14.94 5.54 -1.80
CA ASN A 109 15.74 6.49 -2.59
C ASN A 109 14.92 7.11 -3.74
N ASN A 110 13.69 7.56 -3.46
CA ASN A 110 12.75 8.13 -4.43
C ASN A 110 12.35 7.17 -5.57
N ARG A 111 12.51 5.86 -5.40
CA ARG A 111 12.09 4.83 -6.36
C ARG A 111 11.01 3.94 -5.73
N LYS A 112 9.93 3.69 -6.46
CA LYS A 112 8.80 2.90 -5.95
C LYS A 112 9.17 1.44 -5.79
N ILE A 113 8.97 0.91 -4.58
CA ILE A 113 9.16 -0.50 -4.26
C ILE A 113 7.85 -1.24 -4.02
N ALA A 114 6.84 -0.55 -3.49
CA ALA A 114 5.55 -1.18 -3.22
C ALA A 114 4.37 -0.22 -3.46
N GLY A 115 3.20 -0.80 -3.71
CA GLY A 115 1.93 -0.11 -3.80
C GLY A 115 0.84 -0.83 -3.03
N ILE A 116 -0.09 -0.08 -2.45
CA ILE A 116 -1.20 -0.55 -1.65
C ILE A 116 -2.51 -0.23 -2.36
N LEU A 117 -3.46 -1.18 -2.41
CA LEU A 117 -4.79 -0.99 -2.97
C LEU A 117 -5.86 -1.50 -2.01
N ILE A 118 -6.56 -0.59 -1.34
CA ILE A 118 -7.63 -0.90 -0.41
C ILE A 118 -8.98 -0.81 -1.12
N GLU A 119 -9.80 -1.84 -0.98
CA GLU A 119 -11.14 -1.93 -1.54
C GLU A 119 -12.10 -2.57 -0.55
N ASN A 120 -13.28 -1.96 -0.38
CA ASN A 120 -14.30 -2.44 0.53
C ASN A 120 -15.46 -3.12 -0.22
N ILE A 121 -16.03 -4.12 0.42
CA ILE A 121 -17.30 -4.73 0.02
C ILE A 121 -18.35 -4.30 1.04
N PHE A 122 -19.42 -3.71 0.56
CA PHE A 122 -20.52 -3.21 1.39
C PHE A 122 -21.69 -4.19 1.43
N PHE A 123 -22.37 -4.20 2.58
CA PHE A 123 -23.70 -4.78 2.74
C PHE A 123 -24.60 -3.70 3.34
N GLY A 124 -25.49 -3.14 2.52
CA GLY A 124 -26.16 -1.90 2.88
C GLY A 124 -25.14 -0.77 3.08
N ASN A 125 -25.25 -0.06 4.20
CA ASN A 125 -24.35 1.05 4.56
C ASN A 125 -23.13 0.62 5.41
N LYS A 126 -22.94 -0.70 5.63
CA LYS A 126 -21.84 -1.20 6.47
C LYS A 126 -20.80 -1.90 5.60
N ILE A 127 -19.52 -1.78 5.98
CA ILE A 127 -18.45 -2.56 5.39
C ILE A 127 -18.62 -4.01 5.84
N LYS A 128 -18.85 -4.91 4.87
CA LYS A 128 -18.88 -6.36 5.10
C LYS A 128 -17.48 -6.93 5.17
N SER A 129 -16.62 -6.51 4.24
CA SER A 129 -15.24 -6.99 4.17
C SER A 129 -14.33 -5.90 3.60
N THR A 130 -13.09 -5.88 4.05
CA THR A 130 -12.02 -5.02 3.51
C THR A 130 -10.97 -5.89 2.85
N ILE A 131 -10.54 -5.51 1.66
CA ILE A 131 -9.46 -6.15 0.91
C ILE A 131 -8.31 -5.18 0.81
N VAL A 132 -7.13 -5.60 1.26
CA VAL A 132 -5.89 -4.81 1.18
C VAL A 132 -4.91 -5.50 0.25
N GLY A 133 -4.81 -5.00 -0.98
CA GLY A 133 -3.86 -5.50 -1.98
C GLY A 133 -2.48 -4.91 -1.78
N PHE A 134 -1.46 -5.76 -1.83
CA PHE A 134 -0.05 -5.42 -1.80
C PHE A 134 0.63 -5.91 -3.07
N GLY A 135 1.25 -4.97 -3.82
CA GLY A 135 2.23 -5.26 -4.84
C GLY A 135 3.61 -4.83 -4.32
N ILE A 136 4.53 -5.77 -4.15
CA ILE A 136 5.88 -5.48 -3.65
C ILE A 136 6.90 -6.01 -4.64
N ASN A 137 7.76 -5.14 -5.14
CA ASN A 137 8.84 -5.51 -6.04
C ASN A 137 9.95 -6.22 -5.25
N VAL A 138 10.17 -7.50 -5.52
CA VAL A 138 11.12 -8.33 -4.76
C VAL A 138 12.37 -8.65 -5.59
N ASN A 139 12.21 -9.43 -6.66
CA ASN A 139 13.30 -9.95 -7.47
C ASN A 139 13.27 -9.44 -8.93
N GLN A 140 12.36 -8.56 -9.28
CA GLN A 140 12.30 -7.95 -10.60
C GLN A 140 13.45 -6.95 -10.76
N ILE A 141 14.16 -7.01 -11.89
CA ILE A 141 15.30 -6.14 -12.20
C ILE A 141 15.03 -5.20 -13.37
N TYR A 142 14.07 -5.53 -14.22
CA TYR A 142 13.67 -4.70 -15.33
C TYR A 142 12.29 -4.10 -15.11
N PHE A 143 12.19 -2.79 -15.30
CA PHE A 143 10.94 -2.05 -15.22
C PHE A 143 10.78 -1.28 -16.53
N PRO A 144 9.60 -1.30 -17.18
CA PRO A 144 9.35 -0.50 -18.38
C PRO A 144 9.61 0.99 -18.14
N GLU A 145 10.15 1.69 -19.14
CA GLU A 145 10.51 3.12 -19.04
C GLU A 145 9.33 4.04 -18.68
N TYR A 146 8.11 3.63 -19.02
CA TYR A 146 6.89 4.38 -18.66
C TYR A 146 6.47 4.18 -17.19
N ILE A 147 7.10 3.25 -16.47
CA ILE A 147 6.91 3.12 -15.00
C ILE A 147 7.88 4.09 -14.33
N PRO A 148 7.37 5.15 -13.69
CA PRO A 148 8.27 6.12 -13.10
C PRO A 148 9.09 5.46 -11.99
N LYS A 149 10.42 5.54 -12.15
CA LYS A 149 11.44 5.23 -11.12
C LYS A 149 11.03 4.11 -10.15
N ALA A 150 11.04 2.86 -10.62
CA ALA A 150 10.83 1.69 -9.77
C ALA A 150 12.15 1.10 -9.26
N THR A 151 12.07 0.36 -8.16
CA THR A 151 13.16 -0.47 -7.62
C THR A 151 12.58 -1.78 -7.07
N SER A 152 13.45 -2.70 -6.67
CA SER A 152 13.09 -3.96 -6.01
C SER A 152 14.03 -4.25 -4.85
N ILE A 153 13.65 -5.16 -3.97
CA ILE A 153 14.50 -5.62 -2.86
C ILE A 153 15.85 -6.13 -3.37
N LEU A 154 15.84 -6.85 -4.50
CA LEU A 154 17.08 -7.35 -5.12
C LEU A 154 17.98 -6.20 -5.61
N LEU A 155 17.42 -5.15 -6.23
CA LEU A 155 18.17 -3.98 -6.66
C LEU A 155 18.73 -3.16 -5.49
N GLU A 156 18.11 -3.26 -4.31
CA GLU A 156 18.63 -2.73 -3.04
C GLU A 156 19.63 -3.71 -2.37
N LYS A 157 20.18 -4.65 -3.16
CA LYS A 157 21.24 -5.61 -2.77
C LYS A 157 20.83 -6.58 -1.65
N LYS A 158 19.54 -6.91 -1.54
CA LYS A 158 19.02 -7.92 -0.63
C LYS A 158 18.40 -9.07 -1.45
N ASN A 159 18.74 -10.29 -1.07
CA ASN A 159 18.20 -11.50 -1.68
C ASN A 159 17.20 -12.16 -0.72
N ILE A 160 15.96 -12.29 -1.15
CA ILE A 160 14.89 -12.88 -0.34
C ILE A 160 13.85 -13.53 -1.27
N THR A 161 13.27 -14.65 -0.85
CA THR A 161 12.14 -15.23 -1.58
C THR A 161 10.85 -14.50 -1.25
N THR A 162 9.90 -14.51 -2.17
CA THR A 162 8.56 -13.91 -1.95
C THR A 162 7.85 -14.56 -0.77
N GLN A 163 8.02 -15.87 -0.57
CA GLN A 163 7.46 -16.59 0.57
C GLN A 163 8.06 -16.11 1.90
N HIS A 164 9.37 -16.01 1.98
CA HIS A 164 10.04 -15.54 3.20
C HIS A 164 9.65 -14.08 3.51
N LEU A 165 9.49 -13.25 2.47
CA LEU A 165 9.02 -11.88 2.64
C LEU A 165 7.59 -11.82 3.19
N LEU A 166 6.70 -12.70 2.71
CA LEU A 166 5.32 -12.80 3.22
C LEU A 166 5.31 -13.25 4.69
N ASP A 167 6.12 -14.25 5.04
CA ASP A 167 6.25 -14.76 6.41
C ASP A 167 6.75 -13.70 7.39
N LEU A 168 7.62 -12.79 6.92
CA LEU A 168 8.11 -11.63 7.67
C LEU A 168 7.04 -10.55 7.78
N PHE A 169 6.29 -10.31 6.71
CA PHE A 169 5.33 -9.21 6.62
C PHE A 169 4.07 -9.43 7.46
N ILE A 170 3.52 -10.64 7.49
CA ILE A 170 2.27 -10.95 8.20
C ILE A 170 2.32 -10.51 9.68
N PRO A 171 3.30 -10.93 10.50
CA PRO A 171 3.33 -10.55 11.92
C PRO A 171 3.53 -9.05 12.14
N LEU A 172 4.23 -8.37 11.25
CA LEU A 172 4.41 -6.91 11.33
C LEU A 172 3.10 -6.18 11.02
N PHE A 173 2.35 -6.66 10.04
CA PHE A 173 1.04 -6.11 9.72
C PHE A 173 0.04 -6.33 10.86
N GLU A 174 -0.02 -7.53 11.42
CA GLU A 174 -0.87 -7.83 12.58
C GLU A 174 -0.51 -6.98 13.79
N LYS A 175 0.78 -6.80 14.07
CA LYS A 175 1.27 -5.92 15.13
C LYS A 175 0.74 -4.50 14.96
N ARG A 176 0.89 -3.90 13.78
CA ARG A 176 0.42 -2.53 13.49
C ARG A 176 -1.09 -2.42 13.56
N TYR A 177 -1.82 -3.45 13.11
CA TYR A 177 -3.27 -3.51 13.23
C TYR A 177 -3.74 -3.48 14.70
N PHE A 178 -3.11 -4.24 15.58
CA PHE A 178 -3.44 -4.23 17.00
C PHE A 178 -2.98 -2.97 17.71
N GLN A 179 -1.89 -2.36 17.32
CA GLN A 179 -1.49 -1.03 17.79
C GLN A 179 -2.56 0.02 17.47
N ALA A 180 -3.12 0.01 16.26
CA ALA A 180 -4.21 0.90 15.89
C ALA A 180 -5.47 0.68 16.76
N ILE A 181 -5.85 -0.58 17.03
CA ILE A 181 -6.96 -0.90 17.93
C ILE A 181 -6.69 -0.45 19.35
N ALA A 182 -5.45 -0.52 19.82
CA ALA A 182 -5.04 -0.04 21.14
C ALA A 182 -5.01 1.49 21.26
N GLY A 183 -5.14 2.22 20.13
CA GLY A 183 -5.13 3.68 20.09
C GLY A 183 -3.74 4.29 20.03
N ASP A 184 -2.72 3.52 19.62
CA ASP A 184 -1.36 4.05 19.41
C ASP A 184 -1.37 5.15 18.34
N ASP A 185 -0.56 6.19 18.51
CA ASP A 185 -0.41 7.26 17.54
C ASP A 185 0.42 6.81 16.31
N LEU A 186 -0.25 6.12 15.39
CA LEU A 186 0.35 5.70 14.12
C LEU A 186 0.39 6.86 13.11
N LEU A 187 -0.46 7.86 13.26
CA LEU A 187 -0.52 8.98 12.34
C LEU A 187 0.76 9.83 12.39
N SER A 188 1.27 10.12 13.58
CA SER A 188 2.55 10.84 13.74
C SER A 188 3.72 10.05 13.14
N GLN A 189 3.73 8.72 13.30
CA GLN A 189 4.77 7.87 12.70
C GLN A 189 4.70 7.92 11.16
N TYR A 190 3.50 7.86 10.59
CA TYR A 190 3.25 8.00 9.16
C TYR A 190 3.72 9.36 8.63
N TYR A 191 3.43 10.46 9.36
CA TYR A 191 3.85 11.81 8.97
C TYR A 191 5.37 11.95 8.87
N ASN A 192 6.10 11.35 9.80
CA ASN A 192 7.56 11.44 9.82
C ASN A 192 8.21 10.74 8.62
N LEU A 193 7.48 9.87 7.94
CA LEU A 193 7.94 9.11 6.78
C LEU A 193 7.41 9.65 5.45
N LEU A 194 6.62 10.74 5.46
CA LEU A 194 6.06 11.28 4.22
C LEU A 194 7.17 11.74 3.26
N TYR A 195 7.07 11.29 2.03
CA TYR A 195 7.94 11.72 0.94
C TYR A 195 7.84 13.24 0.73
N ALA A 196 9.00 13.89 0.63
CA ALA A 196 9.14 15.35 0.44
C ALA A 196 8.42 16.20 1.50
N LYS A 197 8.19 15.65 2.71
CA LYS A 197 7.66 16.45 3.83
C LYS A 197 8.57 17.63 4.11
N ASP A 198 7.97 18.79 4.35
CA ASP A 198 8.63 20.07 4.64
C ASP A 198 9.58 20.57 3.51
N GLN A 199 9.52 19.94 2.33
CA GLN A 199 10.28 20.32 1.15
C GLN A 199 9.40 21.05 0.13
N ARG A 200 9.97 22.05 -0.54
CA ARG A 200 9.31 22.73 -1.67
C ARG A 200 9.42 21.86 -2.91
N ILE A 201 8.28 21.46 -3.45
CA ILE A 201 8.19 20.63 -4.67
C ILE A 201 7.17 21.24 -5.65
N LYS A 202 7.23 20.81 -6.91
CA LYS A 202 6.21 21.15 -7.89
C LYS A 202 5.14 20.07 -7.96
N MET A 203 3.88 20.48 -7.85
CA MET A 203 2.72 19.61 -8.03
C MET A 203 1.75 20.22 -9.05
N LYS A 204 1.06 19.37 -9.79
CA LYS A 204 -0.08 19.80 -10.60
C LYS A 204 -1.33 19.70 -9.74
N ILE A 205 -2.03 20.82 -9.57
CA ILE A 205 -3.26 20.97 -8.78
C ILE A 205 -4.30 21.61 -9.69
N ASN A 206 -5.43 20.91 -9.91
CA ASN A 206 -6.51 21.41 -10.78
C ASN A 206 -6.00 22.01 -12.11
N GLU A 207 -5.11 21.27 -12.81
CA GLU A 207 -4.47 21.64 -14.08
C GLU A 207 -3.35 22.69 -13.99
N GLU A 208 -3.14 23.38 -12.86
CA GLU A 208 -2.06 24.33 -12.65
C GLU A 208 -0.83 23.67 -12.00
N ILE A 209 0.37 24.13 -12.39
CA ILE A 209 1.63 23.70 -11.76
C ILE A 209 2.01 24.72 -10.70
N LEU A 210 2.03 24.30 -9.44
CA LEU A 210 2.32 25.16 -8.29
C LEU A 210 3.53 24.64 -7.51
N ASP A 211 4.28 25.57 -6.93
CA ASP A 211 5.27 25.27 -5.90
C ASP A 211 4.54 25.11 -4.56
N VAL A 212 4.71 23.97 -3.92
CA VAL A 212 4.01 23.62 -2.69
C VAL A 212 4.96 23.00 -1.67
N ILE A 213 4.59 23.05 -0.39
CA ILE A 213 5.25 22.32 0.68
C ILE A 213 4.25 21.30 1.24
N ILE A 214 4.64 20.02 1.32
CA ILE A 214 3.85 19.00 1.97
C ILE A 214 3.99 19.15 3.48
N VAL A 215 2.89 19.51 4.16
CA VAL A 215 2.87 19.74 5.62
C VAL A 215 2.44 18.48 6.37
N GLY A 216 1.52 17.70 5.79
CA GLY A 216 0.99 16.50 6.43
C GLY A 216 -0.21 15.91 5.70
N VAL A 217 -0.99 15.12 6.45
CA VAL A 217 -2.25 14.55 5.97
C VAL A 217 -3.32 14.74 7.05
N SER A 218 -4.54 15.09 6.68
CA SER A 218 -5.64 15.26 7.64
C SER A 218 -6.10 13.91 8.19
N LYS A 219 -6.92 13.94 9.25
CA LYS A 219 -7.52 12.71 9.83
C LYS A 219 -8.39 11.96 8.81
N GLU A 220 -8.96 12.68 7.86
CA GLU A 220 -9.77 12.14 6.76
C GLU A 220 -8.91 11.62 5.59
N GLY A 221 -7.58 11.68 5.71
CA GLY A 221 -6.65 11.15 4.71
C GLY A 221 -6.36 12.09 3.53
N LYS A 222 -6.71 13.39 3.61
CA LYS A 222 -6.38 14.38 2.58
C LYS A 222 -4.96 14.91 2.77
N LEU A 223 -4.25 15.15 1.68
CA LEU A 223 -2.92 15.76 1.73
C LEU A 223 -3.02 17.25 2.09
N ILE A 224 -2.27 17.69 3.08
CA ILE A 224 -2.20 19.10 3.50
C ILE A 224 -0.99 19.74 2.84
N LEU A 225 -1.24 20.77 2.03
CA LEU A 225 -0.22 21.53 1.33
C LEU A 225 -0.21 22.98 1.82
N ASP A 226 0.98 23.52 2.00
CA ASP A 226 1.19 24.97 2.09
C ASP A 226 1.46 25.52 0.69
N ILE A 227 0.63 26.47 0.28
CA ILE A 227 0.74 27.20 -0.98
C ILE A 227 0.85 28.69 -0.63
N ASN A 228 2.06 29.25 -0.71
CA ASN A 228 2.33 30.65 -0.40
C ASN A 228 1.84 31.10 1.00
N GLY A 229 2.07 30.26 2.04
CA GLY A 229 1.67 30.52 3.42
C GLY A 229 0.21 30.15 3.74
N ASN A 230 -0.53 29.58 2.79
CA ASN A 230 -1.92 29.14 2.98
C ASN A 230 -2.02 27.61 3.01
N LEU A 231 -2.49 27.06 4.11
CA LEU A 231 -2.74 25.63 4.24
C LEU A 231 -4.04 25.24 3.54
N ARG A 232 -3.98 24.19 2.71
CA ARG A 232 -5.14 23.64 2.01
C ARG A 232 -5.08 22.11 1.99
N GLU A 233 -6.25 21.48 2.05
CA GLU A 233 -6.43 20.05 1.97
C GLU A 233 -6.86 19.60 0.57
N TYR A 234 -6.24 18.52 0.08
CA TYR A 234 -6.51 18.01 -1.25
C TYR A 234 -6.77 16.49 -1.24
N LEU A 235 -7.75 16.09 -2.03
CA LEU A 235 -7.96 14.69 -2.38
C LEU A 235 -6.91 14.23 -3.40
N ASN A 236 -6.62 12.94 -3.41
CA ASN A 236 -5.72 12.37 -4.41
C ASN A 236 -6.20 12.63 -5.86
N SER A 237 -7.51 12.86 -6.09
CA SER A 237 -8.05 13.20 -7.42
C SER A 237 -7.66 14.58 -7.93
N GLU A 238 -7.34 15.48 -7.06
CA GLU A 238 -7.13 16.90 -7.38
C GLU A 238 -5.66 17.22 -7.66
N ILE A 239 -4.75 16.29 -7.31
CA ILE A 239 -3.31 16.55 -7.37
C ILE A 239 -2.53 15.46 -8.11
N LYS A 240 -1.35 15.86 -8.64
CA LYS A 240 -0.38 14.97 -9.25
C LYS A 240 1.04 15.44 -8.94
N TYR A 241 1.87 14.54 -8.41
CA TYR A 241 3.31 14.76 -8.29
C TYR A 241 3.95 14.85 -9.69
N LEU A 242 4.84 15.82 -9.90
CA LEU A 242 5.54 16.02 -11.18
C LEU A 242 6.95 15.40 -11.20
N CYS A 243 7.48 15.05 -10.04
CA CYS A 243 8.85 14.53 -9.88
C CYS A 243 8.94 13.00 -10.06
N PHE A 244 7.87 12.35 -10.54
CA PHE A 244 7.78 10.88 -10.70
C PHE A 244 7.28 10.50 -12.06
#